data_b2a9477973ae5fcc6220aa8ffbd1a829
#
_entry.id   b2a9477973ae5fcc6220aa8ffbd1a829
#
_cell.length_a   1.000
_cell.length_b   1.000
_cell.length_c   1.000
_cell.angle_alpha   90.00
_cell.angle_beta   90.00
_cell.angle_gamma   90.00
#
_symmetry.space_group_name_H-M   'P 1'
#
loop_
_entity.id
_entity.type
_entity.pdbx_description
1 polymer ?
#
loop_
_entity_poly.entity_id
_entity_poly.type
_entity_poly.pdbx_seq_one_letter_code
_entity_poly.pdbx_strand_id
1 'polypeptide(L)'
;MKLAPCIFTLHIDGVLEAMAAVHVDDVLCSGGEKAEQVWTELKRRLTFGSWRSMIEGFKFLGRYVRQDPDTLEIATSMADYCSELEEIAVSPSDDPERLMTPEEIGVLRSAVGKLSWTARQGRPDIIFLVSFLQQSSKEPHLKLFRMVNTAIKALKKNVELRFVRLGCDLEKVLFVVSSDGAYGTMPDGKSQQGWLVGIANPDIKEGGARMNLIEWQSTSCKRVVRSSMAIEASAASMAFEHGEYVRALFGEIMQEDFEVRRWSQFVRSWELILVLDARTAFDTLRTESLPQDRRTALDLLAIKESLLDENNRALCRWVPGPQQLADGLTKDKDNKVLSDFLATNEWTLKEDSAWQEQRTKQRENQKRYKENVRRERSSQPG
;
A
#
# COMPACT_ATOMS: atom_id res chain seq x y z
N MET A 1 -10.50 -3.58 -21.49
CA MET A 1 -10.18 -4.68 -20.56
C MET A 1 -11.40 -5.05 -19.71
N LYS A 2 -11.45 -6.25 -19.13
CA LYS A 2 -12.61 -6.72 -18.33
C LYS A 2 -12.48 -6.33 -16.86
N LEU A 3 -11.26 -6.39 -16.31
CA LEU A 3 -10.97 -5.98 -14.92
C LEU A 3 -10.91 -4.45 -14.77
N ALA A 4 -10.52 -3.74 -15.83
CA ALA A 4 -10.50 -2.28 -15.86
C ALA A 4 -11.12 -1.76 -17.18
N PRO A 5 -12.46 -1.59 -17.24
CA PRO A 5 -13.18 -1.27 -18.50
C PRO A 5 -12.74 0.03 -19.20
N CYS A 6 -12.14 0.96 -18.41
CA CYS A 6 -11.62 2.22 -18.96
C CYS A 6 -10.18 2.14 -19.48
N ILE A 7 -9.55 0.96 -19.43
CA ILE A 7 -8.20 0.73 -19.99
C ILE A 7 -8.33 -0.11 -21.26
N PHE A 8 -7.63 0.32 -22.29
CA PHE A 8 -7.54 -0.33 -23.58
C PHE A 8 -6.09 -0.71 -23.85
N THR A 9 -5.86 -1.89 -24.38
CA THR A 9 -4.54 -2.39 -24.75
C THR A 9 -4.51 -2.72 -26.24
N LEU A 10 -3.38 -2.50 -26.88
CA LEU A 10 -3.10 -2.92 -28.24
C LEU A 10 -1.95 -3.94 -28.21
N HIS A 11 -2.25 -5.15 -28.70
CA HIS A 11 -1.23 -6.16 -28.92
C HIS A 11 -1.00 -6.35 -30.43
N ILE A 12 0.24 -6.55 -30.82
CA ILE A 12 0.64 -6.90 -32.18
C ILE A 12 1.53 -8.14 -32.07
N ASP A 13 1.13 -9.20 -32.71
CA ASP A 13 1.82 -10.51 -32.62
C ASP A 13 2.01 -10.98 -31.16
N GLY A 14 0.99 -10.77 -30.31
CA GLY A 14 0.98 -11.13 -28.90
C GLY A 14 1.84 -10.23 -27.99
N VAL A 15 2.45 -9.16 -28.52
CA VAL A 15 3.27 -8.21 -27.73
C VAL A 15 2.45 -6.95 -27.45
N LEU A 16 2.46 -6.49 -26.19
CA LEU A 16 1.84 -5.22 -25.79
C LEU A 16 2.61 -4.05 -26.41
N GLU A 17 1.98 -3.33 -27.31
CA GLU A 17 2.56 -2.19 -28.03
C GLU A 17 2.02 -0.84 -27.54
N ALA A 18 0.79 -0.80 -27.03
CA ALA A 18 0.20 0.43 -26.53
C ALA A 18 -0.87 0.22 -25.48
N MET A 19 -1.08 1.25 -24.70
CA MET A 19 -2.17 1.35 -23.71
C MET A 19 -2.84 2.72 -23.81
N ALA A 20 -4.15 2.76 -23.54
CA ALA A 20 -4.90 3.99 -23.34
C ALA A 20 -5.80 3.85 -22.11
N ALA A 21 -5.76 4.83 -21.21
CA ALA A 21 -6.68 4.97 -20.09
C ALA A 21 -7.63 6.13 -20.36
N VAL A 22 -8.95 5.88 -20.27
CA VAL A 22 -9.99 6.87 -20.55
C VAL A 22 -10.70 7.24 -19.26
N HIS A 23 -10.85 8.54 -19.02
CA HIS A 23 -11.63 9.07 -17.92
C HIS A 23 -12.50 10.23 -18.41
N VAL A 24 -13.78 9.95 -18.56
CA VAL A 24 -14.77 10.89 -19.14
C VAL A 24 -14.32 11.30 -20.56
N ASP A 25 -13.78 12.50 -20.73
CA ASP A 25 -13.27 13.09 -21.98
C ASP A 25 -11.74 13.16 -22.06
N ASP A 26 -11.04 12.82 -20.96
CA ASP A 26 -9.57 12.75 -20.92
C ASP A 26 -9.08 11.36 -21.31
N VAL A 27 -8.02 11.32 -22.14
CA VAL A 27 -7.35 10.08 -22.55
C VAL A 27 -5.85 10.16 -22.29
N LEU A 28 -5.34 9.22 -21.52
CA LEU A 28 -3.91 9.02 -21.29
C LEU A 28 -3.41 7.88 -22.18
N CYS A 29 -2.50 8.18 -23.11
CA CYS A 29 -1.95 7.21 -24.05
C CYS A 29 -0.48 6.93 -23.76
N SER A 30 -0.08 5.66 -23.92
CA SER A 30 1.31 5.21 -23.85
C SER A 30 1.54 4.16 -24.93
N GLY A 31 2.72 4.14 -25.54
CA GLY A 31 3.08 3.14 -26.52
C GLY A 31 4.36 3.50 -27.26
N GLY A 32 4.89 2.52 -27.98
CA GLY A 32 6.06 2.68 -28.83
C GLY A 32 5.74 3.24 -30.23
N GLU A 33 6.71 3.13 -31.12
CA GLU A 33 6.63 3.65 -32.50
C GLU A 33 5.45 3.08 -33.27
N LYS A 34 5.10 1.81 -33.09
CA LYS A 34 3.95 1.17 -33.77
C LYS A 34 2.60 1.74 -33.28
N ALA A 35 2.53 2.33 -32.12
CA ALA A 35 1.31 2.97 -31.61
C ALA A 35 1.02 4.33 -32.28
N GLU A 36 2.00 5.00 -32.85
CA GLU A 36 1.83 6.33 -33.44
C GLU A 36 0.75 6.38 -34.54
N GLN A 37 0.62 5.34 -35.32
CA GLN A 37 -0.44 5.24 -36.34
C GLN A 37 -1.83 5.19 -35.68
N VAL A 38 -1.95 4.46 -34.57
CA VAL A 38 -3.20 4.36 -33.81
C VAL A 38 -3.57 5.71 -33.20
N TRP A 39 -2.60 6.41 -32.61
CA TRP A 39 -2.83 7.74 -32.02
C TRP A 39 -3.16 8.78 -33.09
N THR A 40 -2.55 8.70 -34.26
CA THR A 40 -2.87 9.57 -35.40
C THR A 40 -4.28 9.35 -35.89
N GLU A 41 -4.71 8.10 -36.01
CA GLU A 41 -6.08 7.76 -36.44
C GLU A 41 -7.11 8.16 -35.35
N LEU A 42 -6.77 8.00 -34.04
CA LEU A 42 -7.61 8.43 -32.94
C LEU A 42 -7.84 9.96 -33.00
N LYS A 43 -6.77 10.74 -33.21
CA LYS A 43 -6.83 12.20 -33.36
C LYS A 43 -7.66 12.62 -34.59
N ARG A 44 -7.63 11.85 -35.65
CA ARG A 44 -8.42 12.11 -36.87
C ARG A 44 -9.92 11.87 -36.65
N ARG A 45 -10.28 10.86 -35.85
CA ARG A 45 -11.68 10.46 -35.59
C ARG A 45 -12.34 11.25 -34.45
N LEU A 46 -11.60 11.65 -33.47
CA LEU A 46 -12.08 12.35 -32.30
C LEU A 46 -11.50 13.76 -32.25
N THR A 47 -12.33 14.72 -31.84
CA THR A 47 -11.90 16.09 -31.64
C THR A 47 -11.37 16.25 -30.21
N PHE A 48 -10.06 16.45 -30.06
CA PHE A 48 -9.42 16.73 -28.78
C PHE A 48 -9.17 18.23 -28.62
N GLY A 49 -9.43 18.78 -27.44
CA GLY A 49 -9.14 20.19 -27.11
C GLY A 49 -7.63 20.47 -27.06
N SER A 50 -6.84 19.51 -26.57
CA SER A 50 -5.37 19.56 -26.57
C SER A 50 -4.79 18.15 -26.63
N TRP A 51 -3.57 18.06 -27.17
CA TRP A 51 -2.78 16.83 -27.16
C TRP A 51 -1.37 17.19 -26.70
N ARG A 52 -0.93 16.65 -25.56
CA ARG A 52 0.33 17.01 -24.92
C ARG A 52 1.19 15.78 -24.68
N SER A 53 2.51 15.96 -24.73
CA SER A 53 3.49 14.94 -24.33
C SER A 53 3.66 14.90 -22.81
N MET A 54 3.93 13.72 -22.26
CA MET A 54 4.33 13.59 -20.84
C MET A 54 5.66 14.30 -20.55
N ILE A 55 6.52 14.51 -21.54
CA ILE A 55 7.78 15.27 -21.39
C ILE A 55 7.46 16.73 -21.05
N GLU A 56 6.45 17.30 -21.71
CA GLU A 56 5.98 18.66 -21.41
C GLU A 56 5.22 18.73 -20.07
N GLY A 57 4.67 17.60 -19.64
CA GLY A 57 3.83 17.50 -18.46
C GLY A 57 2.42 18.05 -18.67
N PHE A 58 1.45 17.46 -17.98
CA PHE A 58 0.06 17.87 -18.02
C PHE A 58 -0.71 17.40 -16.79
N LYS A 59 -1.91 17.94 -16.59
CA LYS A 59 -2.82 17.47 -15.53
C LYS A 59 -3.69 16.33 -16.06
N PHE A 60 -3.73 15.23 -15.30
CA PHE A 60 -4.61 14.08 -15.52
C PHE A 60 -5.16 13.60 -14.19
N LEU A 61 -6.49 13.48 -14.08
CA LEU A 61 -7.18 13.08 -12.84
C LEU A 61 -6.77 13.89 -11.60
N GLY A 62 -6.58 15.22 -11.76
CA GLY A 62 -6.20 16.11 -10.67
C GLY A 62 -4.73 16.03 -10.23
N ARG A 63 -3.91 15.24 -10.92
CA ARG A 63 -2.47 15.13 -10.71
C ARG A 63 -1.71 15.73 -11.89
N TYR A 64 -0.61 16.37 -11.60
CA TYR A 64 0.35 16.74 -12.64
C TYR A 64 1.21 15.52 -12.94
N VAL A 65 1.27 15.12 -14.20
CA VAL A 65 2.04 13.95 -14.68
C VAL A 65 3.13 14.45 -15.61
N ARG A 66 4.36 14.01 -15.39
CA ARG A 66 5.49 14.31 -16.27
C ARG A 66 6.40 13.11 -16.43
N GLN A 67 7.08 13.01 -17.56
CA GLN A 67 8.11 12.02 -17.82
C GLN A 67 9.45 12.69 -18.06
N ASP A 68 10.48 12.20 -17.41
CA ASP A 68 11.86 12.62 -17.65
C ASP A 68 12.33 12.02 -18.98
N PRO A 69 12.86 12.84 -19.94
CA PRO A 69 13.24 12.35 -21.25
C PRO A 69 14.48 11.46 -21.24
N ASP A 70 15.36 11.59 -20.26
CA ASP A 70 16.63 10.86 -20.20
C ASP A 70 16.47 9.54 -19.45
N THR A 71 15.82 9.58 -18.28
CA THR A 71 15.62 8.40 -17.42
C THR A 71 14.35 7.61 -17.75
N LEU A 72 13.40 8.23 -18.45
CA LEU A 72 12.04 7.75 -18.72
C LEU A 72 11.20 7.52 -17.45
N GLU A 73 11.63 8.04 -16.32
CA GLU A 73 10.87 7.99 -15.07
C GLU A 73 9.62 8.87 -15.17
N ILE A 74 8.49 8.37 -14.67
CA ILE A 74 7.24 9.12 -14.62
C ILE A 74 7.04 9.60 -13.18
N ALA A 75 6.85 10.91 -13.01
CA ALA A 75 6.50 11.52 -11.74
C ALA A 75 5.06 12.02 -11.76
N THR A 76 4.34 11.78 -10.67
CA THR A 76 3.01 12.35 -10.44
C THR A 76 3.03 13.22 -9.20
N SER A 77 2.48 14.43 -9.30
CA SER A 77 2.47 15.42 -8.22
C SER A 77 1.07 16.00 -8.00
N MET A 78 0.76 16.27 -6.74
CA MET A 78 -0.42 17.03 -6.33
C MET A 78 -0.04 18.40 -5.74
N ALA A 79 1.15 18.90 -6.03
CA ALA A 79 1.69 20.14 -5.44
C ALA A 79 0.76 21.34 -5.61
N ASP A 80 0.18 21.53 -6.81
CA ASP A 80 -0.77 22.61 -7.08
C ASP A 80 -1.96 22.54 -6.12
N TYR A 81 -2.62 21.37 -6.06
CA TYR A 81 -3.76 21.16 -5.17
C TYR A 81 -3.40 21.32 -3.69
N CYS A 82 -2.23 20.82 -3.28
CA CYS A 82 -1.76 20.92 -1.90
C CYS A 82 -1.42 22.37 -1.51
N SER A 83 -0.95 23.19 -2.45
CA SER A 83 -0.63 24.60 -2.21
C SER A 83 -1.86 25.44 -1.88
N GLU A 84 -3.03 25.06 -2.42
CA GLU A 84 -4.32 25.74 -2.21
C GLU A 84 -4.98 25.34 -0.87
N LEU A 85 -4.44 24.35 -0.15
CA LEU A 85 -4.97 23.97 1.14
C LEU A 85 -4.60 24.99 2.21
N GLU A 86 -5.61 25.54 2.87
CA GLU A 86 -5.45 26.51 3.95
C GLU A 86 -5.52 25.85 5.32
N GLU A 87 -4.67 26.29 6.24
CA GLU A 87 -4.73 25.88 7.63
C GLU A 87 -5.98 26.44 8.30
N ILE A 88 -6.59 25.65 9.17
CA ILE A 88 -7.75 26.09 9.96
C ILE A 88 -7.24 26.98 11.09
N ALA A 89 -7.82 28.17 11.23
CA ALA A 89 -7.49 29.07 12.32
C ALA A 89 -7.93 28.45 13.67
N VAL A 90 -6.99 28.35 14.59
CA VAL A 90 -7.22 27.86 15.97
C VAL A 90 -6.55 28.85 16.91
N SER A 91 -7.34 29.40 17.86
CA SER A 91 -6.77 30.29 18.87
C SER A 91 -5.86 29.52 19.83
N PRO A 92 -4.69 30.06 20.23
CA PRO A 92 -3.87 29.46 21.25
C PRO A 92 -4.57 29.35 22.64
N SER A 93 -5.58 30.19 22.89
CA SER A 93 -6.37 30.20 24.13
C SER A 93 -7.50 29.16 24.13
N ASP A 94 -7.83 28.55 22.99
CA ASP A 94 -8.90 27.56 22.90
C ASP A 94 -8.48 26.25 23.60
N ASP A 95 -9.38 25.71 24.42
CA ASP A 95 -9.22 24.39 25.02
C ASP A 95 -9.23 23.31 23.94
N PRO A 96 -8.13 22.59 23.71
CA PRO A 96 -8.07 21.56 22.69
C PRO A 96 -8.98 20.36 22.97
N GLU A 97 -9.41 20.17 24.20
CA GLU A 97 -10.27 19.05 24.60
C GLU A 97 -11.77 19.43 24.60
N ARG A 98 -12.13 20.67 24.31
CA ARG A 98 -13.54 21.00 24.12
C ARG A 98 -14.13 20.32 22.88
N LEU A 99 -15.41 19.99 22.96
CA LEU A 99 -16.15 19.50 21.82
C LEU A 99 -16.33 20.60 20.75
N MET A 100 -16.31 20.21 19.51
CA MET A 100 -16.55 21.12 18.37
C MET A 100 -18.02 21.50 18.27
N THR A 101 -18.27 22.73 17.81
CA THR A 101 -19.61 23.17 17.39
C THR A 101 -20.03 22.49 16.08
N PRO A 102 -21.32 22.51 15.70
CA PRO A 102 -21.79 21.99 14.41
C PRO A 102 -21.09 22.63 13.21
N GLU A 103 -20.78 23.92 13.27
CA GLU A 103 -20.07 24.67 12.24
C GLU A 103 -18.62 24.17 12.11
N GLU A 104 -17.92 23.99 13.24
CA GLU A 104 -16.55 23.46 13.29
C GLU A 104 -16.50 22.02 12.76
N ILE A 105 -17.51 21.20 13.05
CA ILE A 105 -17.64 19.85 12.49
C ILE A 105 -17.77 19.91 10.97
N GLY A 106 -18.52 20.87 10.43
CA GLY A 106 -18.61 21.12 9.00
C GLY A 106 -17.24 21.43 8.36
N VAL A 107 -16.47 22.31 9.00
CA VAL A 107 -15.11 22.67 8.57
C VAL A 107 -14.19 21.45 8.64
N LEU A 108 -14.22 20.67 9.73
CA LEU A 108 -13.43 19.45 9.89
C LEU A 108 -13.71 18.46 8.76
N ARG A 109 -14.99 18.18 8.49
CA ARG A 109 -15.39 17.22 7.44
C ARG A 109 -14.92 17.66 6.05
N SER A 110 -15.04 18.94 5.74
CA SER A 110 -14.56 19.51 4.48
C SER A 110 -13.05 19.33 4.35
N ALA A 111 -12.28 19.70 5.38
CA ALA A 111 -10.83 19.57 5.40
C ALA A 111 -10.40 18.10 5.27
N VAL A 112 -10.99 17.19 6.04
CA VAL A 112 -10.70 15.76 6.00
C VAL A 112 -11.04 15.16 4.62
N GLY A 113 -12.10 15.63 3.96
CA GLY A 113 -12.44 15.25 2.58
C GLY A 113 -11.32 15.61 1.59
N LYS A 114 -10.80 16.85 1.67
CA LYS A 114 -9.68 17.32 0.84
C LYS A 114 -8.40 16.50 1.10
N LEU A 115 -8.08 16.26 2.38
CA LEU A 115 -6.93 15.43 2.77
C LEU A 115 -7.08 13.98 2.29
N SER A 116 -8.29 13.41 2.34
CA SER A 116 -8.58 12.04 1.88
C SER A 116 -8.36 11.89 0.38
N TRP A 117 -8.75 12.88 -0.39
CA TRP A 117 -8.47 12.91 -1.83
C TRP A 117 -6.95 12.86 -2.08
N THR A 118 -6.19 13.73 -1.43
CA THR A 118 -4.73 13.82 -1.60
C THR A 118 -4.03 12.54 -1.17
N ALA A 119 -4.39 11.98 -0.01
CA ALA A 119 -3.82 10.76 0.52
C ALA A 119 -3.97 9.57 -0.43
N ARG A 120 -5.14 9.47 -1.08
CA ARG A 120 -5.44 8.37 -2.00
C ARG A 120 -4.84 8.55 -3.38
N GLN A 121 -4.59 9.77 -3.81
CA GLN A 121 -4.12 10.06 -5.17
C GLN A 121 -2.60 10.11 -5.31
N GLY A 122 -1.85 10.31 -4.23
CA GLY A 122 -0.40 10.42 -4.38
C GLY A 122 0.40 10.60 -3.08
N ARG A 123 -0.28 10.59 -1.91
CA ARG A 123 0.37 10.86 -0.62
C ARG A 123 0.08 9.75 0.40
N PRO A 124 0.66 8.55 0.19
CA PRO A 124 0.51 7.42 1.13
C PRO A 124 1.03 7.74 2.53
N ASP A 125 1.96 8.67 2.67
CA ASP A 125 2.57 9.11 3.92
C ASP A 125 1.59 9.73 4.92
N ILE A 126 0.46 10.27 4.47
CA ILE A 126 -0.57 10.84 5.35
C ILE A 126 -1.84 9.98 5.47
N ILE A 127 -1.91 8.83 4.82
CA ILE A 127 -3.18 8.07 4.72
C ILE A 127 -3.67 7.56 6.07
N PHE A 128 -2.75 7.20 6.99
CA PHE A 128 -3.12 6.81 8.35
C PHE A 128 -3.77 7.98 9.10
N LEU A 129 -3.14 9.17 9.08
CA LEU A 129 -3.65 10.35 9.75
C LEU A 129 -5.05 10.72 9.24
N VAL A 130 -5.26 10.62 7.92
CA VAL A 130 -6.59 10.85 7.31
C VAL A 130 -7.61 9.82 7.80
N SER A 131 -7.24 8.54 7.83
CA SER A 131 -8.11 7.48 8.34
C SER A 131 -8.46 7.70 9.82
N PHE A 132 -7.50 8.13 10.64
CA PHE A 132 -7.72 8.49 12.03
C PHE A 132 -8.71 9.65 12.18
N LEU A 133 -8.51 10.74 11.44
CA LEU A 133 -9.39 11.91 11.45
C LEU A 133 -10.84 11.56 11.04
N GLN A 134 -11.01 10.71 10.03
CA GLN A 134 -12.33 10.22 9.60
C GLN A 134 -13.05 9.45 10.72
N GLN A 135 -12.32 8.65 11.49
CA GLN A 135 -12.88 7.85 12.59
C GLN A 135 -13.13 8.68 13.85
N SER A 136 -12.43 9.78 14.03
CA SER A 136 -12.60 10.70 15.17
C SER A 136 -13.81 11.63 15.04
N SER A 137 -14.61 11.51 13.99
CA SER A 137 -15.69 12.46 13.64
C SER A 137 -16.99 12.28 14.42
N LYS A 138 -17.10 11.32 15.33
CA LYS A 138 -18.34 11.11 16.13
C LYS A 138 -18.48 12.12 17.26
N GLU A 139 -17.44 12.32 18.03
CA GLU A 139 -17.33 13.29 19.10
C GLU A 139 -16.03 14.07 18.92
N PRO A 140 -15.98 14.98 17.91
CA PRO A 140 -14.73 15.61 17.56
C PRO A 140 -14.36 16.70 18.55
N HIS A 141 -13.13 16.63 19.06
CA HIS A 141 -12.53 17.65 19.89
C HIS A 141 -11.69 18.63 19.05
N LEU A 142 -11.54 19.84 19.53
CA LEU A 142 -10.84 20.92 18.81
C LEU A 142 -9.38 20.57 18.44
N LYS A 143 -8.72 19.72 19.21
CA LYS A 143 -7.37 19.21 18.89
C LYS A 143 -7.25 18.60 17.49
N LEU A 144 -8.35 18.10 16.90
CA LEU A 144 -8.34 17.53 15.54
C LEU A 144 -7.99 18.60 14.48
N PHE A 145 -8.31 19.87 14.70
CA PHE A 145 -7.88 20.94 13.79
C PHE A 145 -6.35 21.08 13.76
N ARG A 146 -5.67 20.90 14.89
CA ARG A 146 -4.20 20.90 14.91
C ARG A 146 -3.62 19.73 14.13
N MET A 147 -4.27 18.55 14.20
CA MET A 147 -3.86 17.39 13.41
C MET A 147 -4.08 17.62 11.91
N VAL A 148 -5.21 18.23 11.52
CA VAL A 148 -5.48 18.65 10.13
C VAL A 148 -4.40 19.60 9.65
N ASN A 149 -4.06 20.63 10.44
CA ASN A 149 -3.02 21.59 10.10
C ASN A 149 -1.63 20.94 9.97
N THR A 150 -1.31 19.97 10.81
CA THR A 150 -0.08 19.17 10.68
C THR A 150 -0.06 18.42 9.33
N ALA A 151 -1.17 17.79 8.95
CA ALA A 151 -1.29 17.13 7.65
C ALA A 151 -1.13 18.13 6.49
N ILE A 152 -1.78 19.30 6.54
CA ILE A 152 -1.66 20.35 5.52
C ILE A 152 -0.21 20.80 5.38
N LYS A 153 0.50 21.03 6.49
CA LYS A 153 1.93 21.40 6.48
C LYS A 153 2.80 20.30 5.86
N ALA A 154 2.51 19.04 6.15
CA ALA A 154 3.21 17.90 5.55
C ALA A 154 2.96 17.81 4.04
N LEU A 155 1.73 18.09 3.59
CA LEU A 155 1.35 18.10 2.17
C LEU A 155 2.01 19.21 1.36
N LYS A 156 2.30 20.37 1.98
CA LYS A 156 3.00 21.47 1.32
C LYS A 156 4.49 21.16 1.05
N LYS A 157 5.05 20.11 1.65
CA LYS A 157 6.33 19.55 1.23
C LYS A 157 6.10 18.83 -0.10
N ASN A 158 6.87 19.20 -1.12
CA ASN A 158 6.72 18.57 -2.43
C ASN A 158 7.19 17.11 -2.36
N VAL A 159 6.23 16.18 -2.33
CA VAL A 159 6.48 14.74 -2.45
C VAL A 159 5.82 14.28 -3.74
N GLU A 160 6.64 13.80 -4.67
CA GLU A 160 6.20 13.20 -5.91
C GLU A 160 6.13 11.68 -5.75
N LEU A 161 5.07 11.07 -6.25
CA LEU A 161 5.05 9.63 -6.45
C LEU A 161 5.70 9.33 -7.80
N ARG A 162 6.79 8.57 -7.77
CA ARG A 162 7.59 8.26 -8.94
C ARG A 162 7.43 6.82 -9.37
N PHE A 163 7.43 6.60 -10.67
CA PHE A 163 7.48 5.30 -11.32
C PHE A 163 8.80 5.22 -12.09
N VAL A 164 9.70 4.42 -11.56
CA VAL A 164 11.07 4.28 -12.07
C VAL A 164 11.22 3.01 -12.90
N ARG A 165 12.19 2.98 -13.80
CA ARG A 165 12.54 1.74 -14.52
C ARG A 165 13.06 0.71 -13.54
N LEU A 166 12.45 -0.47 -13.52
CA LEU A 166 12.81 -1.53 -12.58
C LEU A 166 14.15 -2.21 -12.89
N GLY A 167 14.66 -2.04 -14.12
CA GLY A 167 15.91 -2.65 -14.53
C GLY A 167 15.82 -4.14 -14.89
N CYS A 168 14.60 -4.63 -15.11
CA CYS A 168 14.31 -5.98 -15.59
C CYS A 168 13.17 -5.97 -16.61
N ASP A 169 13.00 -7.06 -17.33
CA ASP A 169 11.89 -7.25 -18.26
C ASP A 169 10.57 -7.38 -17.50
N LEU A 170 9.46 -6.91 -18.10
CA LEU A 170 8.14 -6.96 -17.47
C LEU A 170 7.64 -8.39 -17.19
N GLU A 171 8.11 -9.37 -17.96
CA GLU A 171 7.83 -10.79 -17.73
C GLU A 171 8.49 -11.35 -16.46
N LYS A 172 9.51 -10.68 -15.95
CA LYS A 172 10.30 -11.10 -14.78
C LYS A 172 9.95 -10.37 -13.51
N VAL A 173 9.18 -9.27 -13.56
CA VAL A 173 8.79 -8.52 -12.36
C VAL A 173 8.08 -9.40 -11.36
N LEU A 174 8.12 -9.01 -10.11
CA LEU A 174 7.34 -9.63 -9.05
C LEU A 174 6.46 -8.60 -8.33
N PHE A 175 5.44 -9.11 -7.66
CA PHE A 175 4.50 -8.32 -6.87
C PHE A 175 4.85 -8.42 -5.40
N VAL A 176 4.97 -7.29 -4.73
CA VAL A 176 5.22 -7.21 -3.29
C VAL A 176 3.98 -6.66 -2.63
N VAL A 177 3.48 -7.38 -1.63
CA VAL A 177 2.36 -6.98 -0.81
C VAL A 177 2.84 -6.89 0.63
N SER A 178 2.77 -5.71 1.23
CA SER A 178 3.14 -5.49 2.63
C SER A 178 1.90 -5.12 3.43
N SER A 179 1.69 -5.75 4.58
CA SER A 179 0.54 -5.51 5.46
C SER A 179 0.93 -5.35 6.91
N ASP A 180 0.17 -4.54 7.64
CA ASP A 180 0.28 -4.36 9.09
C ASP A 180 -1.10 -4.21 9.71
N GLY A 181 -1.25 -4.65 10.95
CA GLY A 181 -2.47 -4.55 11.74
C GLY A 181 -2.22 -3.99 13.13
N ALA A 182 -2.82 -2.85 13.48
CA ALA A 182 -2.74 -2.23 14.81
C ALA A 182 -4.01 -2.51 15.62
N TYR A 183 -3.84 -3.26 16.72
CA TYR A 183 -4.95 -3.71 17.57
C TYR A 183 -5.40 -2.63 18.53
N GLY A 184 -6.67 -2.21 18.47
CA GLY A 184 -7.32 -1.33 19.43
C GLY A 184 -6.73 0.08 19.52
N THR A 185 -6.03 0.56 18.49
CA THR A 185 -5.30 1.84 18.49
C THR A 185 -6.12 3.04 18.05
N MET A 186 -7.32 2.79 17.47
CA MET A 186 -8.17 3.83 16.91
C MET A 186 -9.18 4.36 17.93
N PRO A 187 -9.78 5.53 17.69
CA PRO A 187 -10.92 6.00 18.48
C PRO A 187 -11.98 4.90 18.60
N ASP A 188 -12.68 4.85 19.73
CA ASP A 188 -13.65 3.79 20.06
C ASP A 188 -13.02 2.37 20.21
N GLY A 189 -11.72 2.25 20.42
CA GLY A 189 -11.02 0.96 20.58
C GLY A 189 -11.02 0.08 19.33
N LYS A 190 -11.30 0.64 18.16
CA LYS A 190 -11.21 -0.08 16.88
C LYS A 190 -9.77 -0.38 16.53
N SER A 191 -9.60 -1.41 15.70
CA SER A 191 -8.30 -1.78 15.15
C SER A 191 -8.14 -1.20 13.74
N GLN A 192 -6.91 -0.87 13.40
CA GLN A 192 -6.53 -0.34 12.09
C GLN A 192 -5.82 -1.42 11.27
N GLN A 193 -6.03 -1.42 9.99
CA GLN A 193 -5.33 -2.27 9.02
C GLN A 193 -4.83 -1.43 7.86
N GLY A 194 -3.62 -1.74 7.42
CA GLY A 194 -2.95 -1.05 6.34
C GLY A 194 -2.22 -2.02 5.42
N TRP A 195 -2.19 -1.70 4.13
CA TRP A 195 -1.42 -2.47 3.16
C TRP A 195 -0.96 -1.59 2.01
N LEU A 196 0.05 -2.07 1.32
CA LEU A 196 0.51 -1.55 0.06
C LEU A 196 0.86 -2.68 -0.91
N VAL A 197 0.72 -2.40 -2.19
CA VAL A 197 1.08 -3.30 -3.30
C VAL A 197 2.06 -2.58 -4.21
N GLY A 198 3.19 -3.22 -4.49
CA GLY A 198 4.21 -2.72 -5.41
C GLY A 198 4.60 -3.75 -6.47
N ILE A 199 5.15 -3.25 -7.57
CA ILE A 199 5.80 -4.06 -8.61
C ILE A 199 7.30 -3.81 -8.50
N ALA A 200 8.09 -4.88 -8.40
CA ALA A 200 9.51 -4.80 -8.06
C ALA A 200 10.40 -5.61 -9.02
N ASN A 201 11.67 -5.21 -9.07
CA ASN A 201 12.72 -6.05 -9.64
C ASN A 201 12.93 -7.30 -8.76
N PRO A 202 13.10 -8.51 -9.33
CA PRO A 202 13.31 -9.75 -8.60
C PRO A 202 14.50 -9.74 -7.63
N ASP A 203 15.52 -8.92 -7.88
CA ASP A 203 16.69 -8.77 -7.03
C ASP A 203 16.36 -8.28 -5.60
N ILE A 204 15.15 -7.76 -5.40
CA ILE A 204 14.64 -7.35 -4.09
C ILE A 204 14.70 -8.51 -3.06
N LYS A 205 14.64 -9.75 -3.50
CA LYS A 205 14.73 -10.95 -2.65
C LYS A 205 16.13 -11.19 -2.08
N GLU A 206 17.15 -10.69 -2.77
CA GLU A 206 18.56 -10.90 -2.44
C GLU A 206 19.18 -9.67 -1.77
N GLY A 207 18.54 -8.52 -1.90
CA GLY A 207 19.04 -7.26 -1.37
C GLY A 207 18.10 -6.10 -1.66
N GLY A 208 18.63 -4.89 -1.73
CA GLY A 208 17.87 -3.70 -2.13
C GLY A 208 17.61 -3.71 -3.63
N ALA A 209 16.40 -3.39 -4.04
CA ALA A 209 16.02 -3.24 -5.42
C ALA A 209 14.93 -2.17 -5.61
N ARG A 210 14.72 -1.76 -6.87
CA ARG A 210 13.68 -0.81 -7.24
C ARG A 210 12.31 -1.45 -7.18
N MET A 211 11.35 -0.69 -6.64
CA MET A 211 9.94 -1.06 -6.56
C MET A 211 9.07 0.17 -6.86
N ASN A 212 8.05 0.00 -7.68
CA ASN A 212 7.03 1.01 -7.94
C ASN A 212 5.78 0.72 -7.11
N LEU A 213 5.33 1.71 -6.35
CA LEU A 213 4.12 1.63 -5.56
C LEU A 213 2.90 1.77 -6.47
N ILE A 214 1.99 0.81 -6.43
CA ILE A 214 0.79 0.75 -7.29
C ILE A 214 -0.48 1.07 -6.50
N GLU A 215 -0.62 0.49 -5.31
CA GLU A 215 -1.81 0.64 -4.48
C GLU A 215 -1.43 0.73 -3.01
N TRP A 216 -2.20 1.48 -2.22
CA TRP A 216 -2.05 1.56 -0.77
C TRP A 216 -3.36 1.92 -0.10
N GLN A 217 -3.53 1.46 1.13
CA GLN A 217 -4.72 1.73 1.91
C GLN A 217 -4.43 1.74 3.41
N SER A 218 -5.18 2.57 4.12
CA SER A 218 -5.29 2.56 5.58
C SER A 218 -6.76 2.68 5.94
N THR A 219 -7.28 1.73 6.73
CA THR A 219 -8.71 1.68 7.05
C THR A 219 -8.96 1.00 8.40
N SER A 220 -10.05 1.37 9.08
CA SER A 220 -10.46 0.64 10.28
C SER A 220 -10.97 -0.76 9.92
N CYS A 221 -10.63 -1.72 10.75
CA CYS A 221 -11.22 -3.04 10.66
C CYS A 221 -12.73 -2.94 10.95
N LYS A 222 -13.56 -3.35 9.99
CA LYS A 222 -15.04 -3.27 10.10
C LYS A 222 -15.61 -4.29 11.07
N ARG A 223 -14.86 -5.35 11.37
CA ARG A 223 -15.26 -6.40 12.30
C ARG A 223 -14.57 -6.24 13.65
N VAL A 224 -15.20 -6.77 14.70
CA VAL A 224 -14.57 -6.86 16.01
C VAL A 224 -13.51 -7.96 15.96
N VAL A 225 -12.27 -7.59 16.20
CA VAL A 225 -11.14 -8.51 16.39
C VAL A 225 -10.79 -8.61 17.87
N ARG A 226 -10.27 -9.75 18.33
CA ARG A 226 -10.08 -10.04 19.75
C ARG A 226 -8.60 -10.18 20.15
N SER A 227 -7.69 -10.00 19.19
CA SER A 227 -6.25 -10.10 19.44
C SER A 227 -5.46 -9.39 18.35
N SER A 228 -4.18 -9.10 18.62
CA SER A 228 -3.24 -8.61 17.62
C SER A 228 -3.09 -9.57 16.45
N MET A 229 -3.06 -10.90 16.72
CA MET A 229 -3.02 -11.91 15.66
C MET A 229 -4.22 -11.82 14.72
N ALA A 230 -5.42 -11.53 15.25
CA ALA A 230 -6.64 -11.46 14.44
C ALA A 230 -6.65 -10.25 13.51
N ILE A 231 -6.12 -9.09 13.93
CA ILE A 231 -6.02 -7.92 13.06
C ILE A 231 -4.91 -8.09 12.02
N GLU A 232 -3.78 -8.68 12.39
CA GLU A 232 -2.70 -9.01 11.47
C GLU A 232 -3.16 -9.98 10.37
N ALA A 233 -3.86 -11.06 10.73
CA ALA A 233 -4.43 -12.00 9.77
C ALA A 233 -5.46 -11.33 8.85
N SER A 234 -6.30 -10.44 9.40
CA SER A 234 -7.27 -9.68 8.62
C SER A 234 -6.60 -8.73 7.63
N ALA A 235 -5.57 -8.00 8.07
CA ALA A 235 -4.80 -7.10 7.22
C ALA A 235 -4.07 -7.89 6.12
N ALA A 236 -3.47 -9.03 6.47
CA ALA A 236 -2.77 -9.89 5.53
C ALA A 236 -3.70 -10.46 4.45
N SER A 237 -4.91 -10.93 4.83
CA SER A 237 -5.90 -11.45 3.88
C SER A 237 -6.34 -10.37 2.88
N MET A 238 -6.72 -9.19 3.38
CA MET A 238 -7.10 -8.07 2.52
C MET A 238 -5.97 -7.65 1.57
N ALA A 239 -4.76 -7.52 2.11
CA ALA A 239 -3.59 -7.15 1.33
C ALA A 239 -3.29 -8.17 0.23
N PHE A 240 -3.37 -9.47 0.56
CA PHE A 240 -3.12 -10.56 -0.38
C PHE A 240 -4.13 -10.55 -1.52
N GLU A 241 -5.43 -10.37 -1.23
CA GLU A 241 -6.50 -10.25 -2.22
C GLU A 241 -6.26 -9.06 -3.18
N HIS A 242 -5.84 -7.91 -2.65
CA HIS A 242 -5.47 -6.74 -3.46
C HIS A 242 -4.24 -7.02 -4.34
N GLY A 243 -3.24 -7.70 -3.80
CA GLY A 243 -2.06 -8.12 -4.57
C GLY A 243 -2.41 -9.06 -5.71
N GLU A 244 -3.28 -10.05 -5.47
CA GLU A 244 -3.77 -10.95 -6.52
C GLU A 244 -4.58 -10.21 -7.59
N TYR A 245 -5.42 -9.24 -7.18
CA TYR A 245 -6.16 -8.42 -8.12
C TYR A 245 -5.25 -7.56 -9.01
N VAL A 246 -4.27 -6.88 -8.42
CA VAL A 246 -3.28 -6.07 -9.18
C VAL A 246 -2.48 -6.96 -10.12
N ARG A 247 -2.07 -8.16 -9.69
CA ARG A 247 -1.39 -9.14 -10.52
C ARG A 247 -2.27 -9.65 -11.68
N ALA A 248 -3.55 -9.90 -11.42
CA ALA A 248 -4.51 -10.30 -12.45
C ALA A 248 -4.73 -9.17 -13.48
N LEU A 249 -4.85 -7.92 -13.01
CA LEU A 249 -4.93 -6.74 -13.87
C LEU A 249 -3.69 -6.58 -14.76
N PHE A 250 -2.51 -6.79 -14.19
CA PHE A 250 -1.26 -6.79 -14.93
C PHE A 250 -1.23 -7.92 -15.98
N GLY A 251 -1.71 -9.12 -15.62
CA GLY A 251 -1.86 -10.24 -16.53
C GLY A 251 -2.79 -9.91 -17.71
N GLU A 252 -3.90 -9.21 -17.46
CA GLU A 252 -4.83 -8.76 -18.52
C GLU A 252 -4.20 -7.68 -19.41
N ILE A 253 -3.30 -6.86 -18.86
CA ILE A 253 -2.53 -5.87 -19.64
C ILE A 253 -1.52 -6.56 -20.56
N MET A 254 -0.81 -7.55 -20.06
CA MET A 254 0.33 -8.16 -20.72
C MET A 254 -0.05 -9.24 -21.76
N GLN A 255 -1.25 -9.85 -21.62
CA GLN A 255 -1.62 -11.02 -22.43
C GLN A 255 -2.95 -10.79 -23.18
N GLU A 256 -2.87 -10.86 -24.49
CA GLU A 256 -4.00 -10.62 -25.40
C GLU A 256 -5.15 -11.60 -25.19
N ASP A 257 -4.84 -12.86 -24.88
CA ASP A 257 -5.79 -13.95 -24.71
C ASP A 257 -6.29 -14.13 -23.25
N PHE A 258 -6.09 -13.12 -22.39
CA PHE A 258 -6.47 -13.19 -20.98
C PHE A 258 -7.96 -13.49 -20.78
N GLU A 259 -8.23 -14.50 -19.95
CA GLU A 259 -9.57 -14.90 -19.55
C GLU A 259 -9.79 -14.75 -18.03
N VAL A 260 -10.74 -13.90 -17.64
CA VAL A 260 -11.07 -13.64 -16.23
C VAL A 260 -11.40 -14.92 -15.44
N ARG A 261 -12.11 -15.88 -16.06
CA ARG A 261 -12.46 -17.15 -15.38
C ARG A 261 -11.27 -18.05 -15.10
N ARG A 262 -10.17 -17.85 -15.81
CA ARG A 262 -8.92 -18.60 -15.70
C ARG A 262 -7.74 -17.73 -15.32
N TRP A 263 -8.02 -16.57 -14.72
CA TRP A 263 -7.01 -15.54 -14.42
C TRP A 263 -5.75 -16.11 -13.74
N SER A 264 -5.91 -17.05 -12.81
CA SER A 264 -4.78 -17.66 -12.10
C SER A 264 -3.80 -18.38 -13.03
N GLN A 265 -4.25 -18.87 -14.19
CA GLN A 265 -3.36 -19.49 -15.18
C GLN A 265 -2.50 -18.47 -15.90
N PHE A 266 -3.02 -17.25 -16.11
CA PHE A 266 -2.32 -16.18 -16.81
C PHE A 266 -1.29 -15.46 -15.96
N VAL A 267 -1.40 -15.51 -14.65
CA VAL A 267 -0.48 -14.82 -13.73
C VAL A 267 0.67 -15.69 -13.21
N ARG A 268 0.75 -16.94 -13.62
CA ARG A 268 1.75 -17.93 -13.15
C ARG A 268 3.21 -17.53 -13.36
N SER A 269 3.49 -16.70 -14.35
CA SER A 269 4.85 -16.22 -14.63
C SER A 269 5.33 -15.21 -13.59
N TRP A 270 4.42 -14.50 -12.93
CA TRP A 270 4.75 -13.44 -11.97
C TRP A 270 4.58 -13.92 -10.53
N GLU A 271 5.65 -13.81 -9.77
CA GLU A 271 5.65 -14.17 -8.35
C GLU A 271 4.97 -13.08 -7.51
N LEU A 272 4.21 -13.47 -6.48
CA LEU A 272 3.64 -12.57 -5.48
C LEU A 272 4.24 -12.88 -4.12
N ILE A 273 4.75 -11.86 -3.42
CA ILE A 273 5.35 -11.98 -2.11
C ILE A 273 4.53 -11.22 -1.09
N LEU A 274 3.91 -11.94 -0.16
CA LEU A 274 3.28 -11.36 1.03
C LEU A 274 4.34 -11.12 2.11
N VAL A 275 4.46 -9.89 2.59
CA VAL A 275 5.44 -9.47 3.59
C VAL A 275 4.75 -9.12 4.89
N LEU A 276 5.17 -9.76 5.97
CA LEU A 276 4.64 -9.63 7.32
C LEU A 276 5.76 -9.36 8.33
N ASP A 277 5.49 -8.58 9.36
CA ASP A 277 6.36 -8.47 10.56
C ASP A 277 5.78 -9.23 11.75
N ALA A 278 4.51 -9.61 11.72
CA ALA A 278 3.85 -10.44 12.73
C ALA A 278 4.35 -11.89 12.66
N ARG A 279 5.38 -12.21 13.46
CA ARG A 279 6.02 -13.54 13.45
C ARG A 279 5.02 -14.68 13.64
N THR A 280 4.01 -14.50 14.51
CA THR A 280 3.00 -15.53 14.76
C THR A 280 2.15 -15.83 13.52
N ALA A 281 1.75 -14.79 12.77
CA ALA A 281 1.01 -14.95 11.53
C ALA A 281 1.88 -15.64 10.46
N PHE A 282 3.13 -15.21 10.30
CA PHE A 282 4.09 -15.82 9.39
C PHE A 282 4.34 -17.30 9.70
N ASP A 283 4.63 -17.65 10.98
CA ASP A 283 4.87 -19.04 11.38
C ASP A 283 3.62 -19.92 11.15
N THR A 284 2.41 -19.36 11.39
CA THR A 284 1.15 -20.04 11.12
C THR A 284 0.96 -20.30 9.63
N LEU A 285 1.30 -19.36 8.75
CA LEU A 285 1.19 -19.56 7.30
C LEU A 285 2.14 -20.65 6.77
N ARG A 286 3.27 -20.88 7.43
CA ARG A 286 4.28 -21.87 7.03
C ARG A 286 4.11 -23.26 7.68
N THR A 287 3.22 -23.39 8.65
CA THR A 287 2.97 -24.67 9.37
C THR A 287 1.54 -25.13 9.13
N GLU A 288 1.22 -26.37 9.46
CA GLU A 288 -0.14 -26.88 9.40
C GLU A 288 -1.03 -26.42 10.57
N SER A 289 -0.44 -25.73 11.56
CA SER A 289 -1.19 -25.22 12.71
C SER A 289 -2.15 -24.10 12.30
N LEU A 290 -3.28 -24.03 13.01
CA LEU A 290 -4.28 -22.98 12.86
C LEU A 290 -4.55 -22.33 14.23
N PRO A 291 -4.87 -21.02 14.27
CA PRO A 291 -5.32 -20.40 15.49
C PRO A 291 -6.68 -20.94 15.93
N GLN A 292 -6.95 -20.89 17.26
CA GLN A 292 -8.23 -21.34 17.80
C GLN A 292 -9.42 -20.46 17.40
N ASP A 293 -9.18 -19.16 17.17
CA ASP A 293 -10.21 -18.27 16.65
C ASP A 293 -10.55 -18.63 15.21
N ARG A 294 -11.79 -19.04 14.99
CA ARG A 294 -12.25 -19.60 13.70
C ARG A 294 -12.15 -18.59 12.55
N ARG A 295 -12.39 -17.31 12.81
CA ARG A 295 -12.32 -16.27 11.75
C ARG A 295 -10.88 -16.00 11.35
N THR A 296 -10.00 -15.85 12.33
CA THR A 296 -8.56 -15.72 12.09
C THR A 296 -8.02 -16.94 11.33
N ALA A 297 -8.51 -18.15 11.67
CA ALA A 297 -8.16 -19.37 10.95
C ALA A 297 -8.59 -19.31 9.47
N LEU A 298 -9.82 -18.85 9.19
CA LEU A 298 -10.32 -18.72 7.80
C LEU A 298 -9.55 -17.70 6.99
N ASP A 299 -9.19 -16.53 7.56
CA ASP A 299 -8.37 -15.52 6.88
C ASP A 299 -7.00 -16.13 6.47
N LEU A 300 -6.37 -16.88 7.37
CA LEU A 300 -5.07 -17.50 7.09
C LEU A 300 -5.18 -18.71 6.16
N LEU A 301 -6.29 -19.46 6.22
CA LEU A 301 -6.52 -20.58 5.31
C LEU A 301 -6.65 -20.13 3.86
N ALA A 302 -7.35 -19.01 3.61
CA ALA A 302 -7.47 -18.46 2.26
C ALA A 302 -6.10 -18.10 1.67
N ILE A 303 -5.22 -17.48 2.48
CA ILE A 303 -3.84 -17.20 2.07
C ILE A 303 -3.05 -18.51 1.86
N LYS A 304 -3.17 -19.48 2.79
CA LYS A 304 -2.47 -20.77 2.69
C LYS A 304 -2.83 -21.53 1.42
N GLU A 305 -4.10 -21.55 1.04
CA GLU A 305 -4.54 -22.20 -0.19
C GLU A 305 -3.77 -21.65 -1.40
N SER A 306 -3.66 -20.33 -1.49
CA SER A 306 -2.88 -19.68 -2.56
C SER A 306 -1.38 -19.92 -2.46
N LEU A 307 -0.81 -20.00 -1.23
CA LEU A 307 0.62 -20.28 -1.02
C LEU A 307 0.99 -21.73 -1.31
N LEU A 308 0.05 -22.67 -1.16
CA LEU A 308 0.25 -24.11 -1.42
C LEU A 308 -0.02 -24.49 -2.88
N ASP A 309 -0.72 -23.66 -3.63
CA ASP A 309 -0.91 -23.87 -5.06
C ASP A 309 0.41 -23.63 -5.81
N GLU A 310 1.08 -24.72 -6.20
CA GLU A 310 2.34 -24.70 -6.96
C GLU A 310 2.25 -23.86 -8.25
N ASN A 311 1.05 -23.69 -8.78
CA ASN A 311 0.80 -22.87 -9.96
C ASN A 311 0.69 -21.39 -9.64
N ASN A 312 0.43 -20.99 -8.40
CA ASN A 312 0.19 -19.61 -8.05
C ASN A 312 1.48 -18.80 -7.85
N ARG A 313 2.63 -19.45 -7.58
CA ARG A 313 3.92 -18.80 -7.28
C ARG A 313 3.79 -17.66 -6.25
N ALA A 314 2.98 -17.89 -5.22
CA ALA A 314 2.85 -16.98 -4.09
C ALA A 314 3.80 -17.41 -2.95
N LEU A 315 4.44 -16.46 -2.32
CA LEU A 315 5.37 -16.68 -1.20
C LEU A 315 4.98 -15.78 -0.02
N CYS A 316 5.35 -16.22 1.18
CA CYS A 316 5.29 -15.38 2.37
C CYS A 316 6.70 -15.12 2.90
N ARG A 317 7.02 -13.87 3.21
CA ARG A 317 8.29 -13.42 3.79
C ARG A 317 8.03 -12.68 5.09
N TRP A 318 8.92 -12.86 6.04
CA TRP A 318 8.94 -12.12 7.28
C TRP A 318 10.02 -11.05 7.26
N VAL A 319 9.70 -9.86 7.76
CA VAL A 319 10.66 -8.77 7.98
C VAL A 319 10.57 -8.29 9.43
N PRO A 320 11.65 -7.76 10.01
CA PRO A 320 11.55 -7.09 11.31
C PRO A 320 10.75 -5.80 11.21
N GLY A 321 10.02 -5.43 12.28
CA GLY A 321 9.16 -4.24 12.31
C GLY A 321 9.82 -2.95 11.78
N PRO A 322 11.10 -2.64 12.08
CA PRO A 322 11.76 -1.46 11.49
C PRO A 322 11.91 -1.47 9.96
N GLN A 323 11.65 -2.59 9.30
CA GLN A 323 11.69 -2.72 7.83
C GLN A 323 10.29 -2.84 7.21
N GLN A 324 9.23 -2.85 8.04
CA GLN A 324 7.86 -2.99 7.59
C GLN A 324 7.35 -1.69 6.94
N LEU A 325 7.13 -1.71 5.62
CA LEU A 325 6.59 -0.56 4.89
C LEU A 325 5.18 -0.17 5.34
N ALA A 326 4.35 -1.16 5.65
CA ALA A 326 2.95 -0.93 6.01
C ALA A 326 2.76 -0.37 7.43
N ASP A 327 3.80 -0.34 8.29
CA ASP A 327 3.74 0.20 9.65
C ASP A 327 3.28 1.67 9.67
N GLY A 328 3.70 2.49 8.69
CA GLY A 328 3.26 3.88 8.53
C GLY A 328 1.81 4.05 8.05
N LEU A 329 1.14 2.95 7.70
CA LEU A 329 -0.26 2.97 7.29
C LEU A 329 -1.21 2.63 8.46
N THR A 330 -0.68 2.29 9.64
CA THR A 330 -1.48 1.85 10.80
C THR A 330 -1.14 2.56 12.10
N LYS A 331 -0.05 3.33 12.14
CA LYS A 331 0.46 3.99 13.35
C LYS A 331 0.86 5.44 13.07
N ASP A 332 0.62 6.30 14.05
CA ASP A 332 1.10 7.69 14.05
C ASP A 332 2.56 7.70 14.54
N LYS A 333 3.45 7.22 13.70
CA LYS A 333 4.90 7.24 13.94
C LYS A 333 5.60 7.73 12.69
N ASP A 334 6.70 8.42 12.91
CA ASP A 334 7.64 8.77 11.83
C ASP A 334 8.15 7.47 11.19
N ASN A 335 7.48 7.05 10.11
CA ASN A 335 7.86 5.84 9.39
C ASN A 335 8.96 6.15 8.39
N LYS A 336 10.19 6.13 8.88
CA LYS A 336 11.37 6.38 8.07
C LYS A 336 11.44 5.42 6.86
N VAL A 337 11.07 4.16 7.03
CA VAL A 337 11.15 3.16 5.95
C VAL A 337 10.23 3.51 4.78
N LEU A 338 8.98 3.90 5.07
CA LEU A 338 8.05 4.34 4.04
C LEU A 338 8.53 5.66 3.40
N SER A 339 9.01 6.61 4.21
CA SER A 339 9.53 7.89 3.70
C SER A 339 10.76 7.71 2.83
N ASP A 340 11.71 6.87 3.23
CA ASP A 340 12.91 6.54 2.46
C ASP A 340 12.52 5.83 1.15
N PHE A 341 11.60 4.86 1.21
CA PHE A 341 11.07 4.19 0.04
C PHE A 341 10.41 5.16 -0.95
N LEU A 342 9.55 6.06 -0.48
CA LEU A 342 8.90 7.06 -1.34
C LEU A 342 9.91 8.05 -1.96
N ALA A 343 11.01 8.30 -1.27
CA ALA A 343 12.07 9.17 -1.78
C ALA A 343 12.98 8.49 -2.81
N THR A 344 13.19 7.18 -2.73
CA THR A 344 14.19 6.46 -3.52
C THR A 344 13.61 5.45 -4.50
N ASN A 345 12.37 4.99 -4.31
CA ASN A 345 11.80 3.79 -4.93
C ASN A 345 12.62 2.51 -4.67
N GLU A 346 13.44 2.49 -3.62
CA GLU A 346 14.25 1.34 -3.26
C GLU A 346 13.81 0.75 -1.92
N TRP A 347 13.74 -0.55 -1.86
CA TRP A 347 13.46 -1.30 -0.65
C TRP A 347 14.19 -2.65 -0.66
N THR A 348 14.27 -3.32 0.50
CA THR A 348 14.94 -4.61 0.63
C THR A 348 14.09 -5.60 1.40
N LEU A 349 14.02 -6.83 0.89
CA LEU A 349 13.43 -8.00 1.56
C LEU A 349 14.47 -8.86 2.28
N LYS A 350 15.75 -8.50 2.25
CA LYS A 350 16.78 -9.27 2.90
C LYS A 350 16.56 -9.27 4.41
N GLU A 351 16.46 -10.46 4.99
CA GLU A 351 16.37 -10.63 6.43
C GLU A 351 17.66 -10.13 7.09
N ASP A 352 17.52 -9.33 8.15
CA ASP A 352 18.67 -8.93 8.96
C ASP A 352 19.11 -10.11 9.86
N SER A 353 20.15 -10.80 9.46
CA SER A 353 20.71 -11.95 10.19
C SER A 353 21.16 -11.58 11.60
N ALA A 354 21.72 -10.39 11.81
CA ALA A 354 22.16 -9.93 13.14
C ALA A 354 20.96 -9.75 14.08
N TRP A 355 19.84 -9.24 13.59
CA TRP A 355 18.61 -9.09 14.37
C TRP A 355 17.97 -10.45 14.71
N GLN A 356 18.01 -11.41 13.78
CA GLN A 356 17.56 -12.79 14.05
C GLN A 356 18.39 -13.47 15.14
N GLU A 357 19.72 -13.34 15.12
CA GLU A 357 20.60 -13.84 16.16
C GLU A 357 20.32 -13.20 17.52
N GLN A 358 20.11 -11.88 17.58
CA GLN A 358 19.78 -11.17 18.80
C GLN A 358 18.44 -11.63 19.38
N ARG A 359 17.44 -11.85 18.55
CA ARG A 359 16.11 -12.36 18.96
C ARG A 359 16.17 -13.80 19.44
N THR A 360 16.96 -14.64 18.80
CA THR A 360 17.20 -16.03 19.24
C THR A 360 17.85 -16.04 20.63
N LYS A 361 18.88 -15.23 20.86
CA LYS A 361 19.53 -15.06 22.17
C LYS A 361 18.56 -14.56 23.24
N GLN A 362 17.70 -13.60 22.92
CA GLN A 362 16.68 -13.11 23.87
C GLN A 362 15.66 -14.21 24.25
N ARG A 363 15.21 -15.02 23.27
CA ARG A 363 14.29 -16.16 23.54
C ARG A 363 14.92 -17.22 24.41
N GLU A 364 16.17 -17.56 24.14
CA GLU A 364 16.94 -18.51 24.97
C GLU A 364 17.11 -18.01 26.41
N ASN A 365 17.42 -16.73 26.57
CA ASN A 365 17.53 -16.10 27.90
C ASN A 365 16.19 -16.09 28.63
N GLN A 366 15.07 -15.78 27.96
CA GLN A 366 13.74 -15.87 28.57
C GLN A 366 13.35 -17.29 28.95
N LYS A 367 13.71 -18.28 28.12
CA LYS A 367 13.46 -19.70 28.43
C LYS A 367 14.26 -20.13 29.66
N ARG A 368 15.55 -19.82 29.72
CA ARG A 368 16.41 -20.09 30.86
C ARG A 368 15.87 -19.41 32.13
N TYR A 369 15.44 -18.16 32.05
CA TYR A 369 14.83 -17.45 33.20
C TYR A 369 13.56 -18.17 33.68
N LYS A 370 12.65 -18.56 32.78
CA LYS A 370 11.44 -19.32 33.19
C LYS A 370 11.76 -20.68 33.79
N GLU A 371 12.76 -21.37 33.31
CA GLU A 371 13.23 -22.66 33.87
C GLU A 371 13.82 -22.47 35.27
N ASN A 372 14.63 -21.44 35.49
CA ASN A 372 15.19 -21.12 36.80
C ASN A 372 14.09 -20.77 37.84
N VAL A 373 13.13 -19.91 37.46
CA VAL A 373 11.99 -19.57 38.31
C VAL A 373 11.15 -20.82 38.64
N ARG A 374 10.99 -21.76 37.72
CA ARG A 374 10.32 -23.04 37.97
C ARG A 374 11.09 -23.92 38.95
N ARG A 375 12.42 -24.00 38.83
CA ARG A 375 13.28 -24.76 39.75
C ARG A 375 13.28 -24.17 41.17
N GLU A 376 13.33 -22.85 41.28
CA GLU A 376 13.26 -22.16 42.56
C GLU A 376 11.90 -22.39 43.28
N ARG A 377 10.79 -22.40 42.52
CA ARG A 377 9.45 -22.72 43.07
C ARG A 377 9.29 -24.18 43.47
N SER A 378 9.97 -25.10 42.83
CA SER A 378 9.92 -26.54 43.17
C SER A 378 10.89 -26.92 44.30
N SER A 379 11.82 -26.04 44.66
CA SER A 379 12.79 -26.27 45.73
C SER A 379 12.43 -25.56 47.08
N GLN A 380 11.30 -24.85 47.16
CA GLN A 380 10.77 -24.35 48.42
C GLN A 380 9.95 -25.47 49.11
N PRO A 381 10.38 -25.94 50.32
CA PRO A 381 9.59 -26.90 51.08
C PRO A 381 8.30 -26.23 51.55
N GLY A 382 7.16 -26.93 51.35
CA GLY A 382 5.84 -26.54 51.81
C GLY A 382 5.68 -26.52 53.32
#